data_cf0829a08d2368dfb0d6f1c955e59470
#
_entry.id   cf0829a08d2368dfb0d6f1c955e59470
#
_cell.length_a   1.000
_cell.length_b   1.000
_cell.length_c   1.000
_cell.angle_alpha   90.00
_cell.angle_beta   90.00
_cell.angle_gamma   90.00
#
_symmetry.space_group_name_H-M   'P 1'
#
loop_
_entity.id
_entity.type
_entity.pdbx_description
1 polymer ?
#
loop_
_entity_poly.entity_id
_entity_poly.type
_entity_poly.pdbx_seq_one_letter_code
_entity_poly.pdbx_strand_id
1 'polypeptide(L)' 'MAAGKVKWFNESKGYGFITAEEGKDLFVHFSEIQGDGFKTLTEGQSVEFEEGVGQKGPCATQVVPK' A
#
# COMPACT_ATOMS: atom_id res chain seq x y z
N MET A 1 12.75 4.58 -2.45
CA MET A 1 11.35 4.19 -2.33
C MET A 1 10.90 3.53 -3.63
N ALA A 2 10.07 2.52 -3.50
CA ALA A 2 9.52 1.85 -4.67
C ALA A 2 8.21 2.51 -5.09
N ALA A 3 7.79 2.25 -6.31
CA ALA A 3 6.54 2.79 -6.82
C ALA A 3 5.63 1.64 -7.27
N GLY A 4 4.34 1.88 -7.24
CA GLY A 4 3.37 0.89 -7.65
C GLY A 4 1.99 1.48 -7.72
N LYS A 5 1.01 0.60 -7.89
CA LYS A 5 -0.39 1.00 -7.94
C LYS A 5 -1.21 0.14 -7.00
N VAL A 6 -2.25 0.74 -6.45
CA VAL A 6 -3.16 0.03 -5.55
C VAL A 6 -3.94 -1.00 -6.36
N LYS A 7 -3.83 -2.26 -5.98
CA LYS A 7 -4.59 -3.33 -6.60
C LYS A 7 -6.02 -3.30 -6.09
N TRP A 8 -6.17 -3.23 -4.77
CA TRP A 8 -7.45 -3.02 -4.12
C TRP A 8 -7.19 -2.65 -2.67
N PHE A 9 -8.16 -2.00 -2.04
CA PHE A 9 -8.06 -1.62 -0.65
C PHE A 9 -9.43 -1.67 -0.01
N ASN A 10 -9.51 -2.31 1.16
CA ASN A 10 -10.76 -2.41 1.91
C ASN A 10 -10.67 -1.50 3.13
N GLU A 11 -11.30 -0.34 3.05
CA GLU A 11 -11.20 0.63 4.13
C GLU A 11 -11.96 0.19 5.38
N SER A 12 -12.94 -0.69 5.25
CA SER A 12 -13.65 -1.22 6.41
C SER A 12 -12.76 -2.13 7.24
N LYS A 13 -11.92 -2.90 6.57
CA LYS A 13 -10.99 -3.81 7.25
C LYS A 13 -9.63 -3.17 7.49
N GLY A 14 -9.32 -2.09 6.77
CA GLY A 14 -8.10 -1.34 6.96
C GLY A 14 -6.86 -1.94 6.29
N TYR A 15 -7.02 -2.71 5.23
CA TYR A 15 -5.88 -3.27 4.51
C TYR A 15 -6.20 -3.49 3.05
N GLY A 16 -5.14 -3.74 2.28
CA GLY A 16 -5.27 -4.02 0.88
C GLY A 16 -3.96 -4.50 0.29
N PHE A 17 -3.84 -4.40 -1.02
CA PHE A 17 -2.64 -4.83 -1.73
C PHE A 17 -2.22 -3.77 -2.74
N ILE A 18 -0.92 -3.64 -2.89
CA ILE A 18 -0.30 -2.76 -3.89
C ILE A 18 0.47 -3.66 -4.84
N THR A 19 0.31 -3.42 -6.15
CA THR A 19 1.10 -4.11 -7.16
C THR A 19 2.29 -3.22 -7.50
N ALA A 20 3.50 -3.69 -7.16
CA ALA A 20 4.73 -2.96 -7.48
C ALA A 20 4.96 -2.97 -8.99
N GLU A 21 5.78 -2.02 -9.47
CA GLU A 21 6.08 -1.94 -10.90
C GLU A 21 6.67 -3.22 -11.45
N GLU A 22 7.39 -3.95 -10.62
CA GLU A 22 7.98 -5.24 -11.00
C GLU A 22 6.98 -6.38 -11.07
N GLY A 23 5.71 -6.11 -10.74
CA GLY A 23 4.66 -7.12 -10.80
C GLY A 23 4.39 -7.86 -9.51
N LYS A 24 5.06 -7.49 -8.45
CA LYS A 24 4.91 -8.15 -7.16
C LYS A 24 3.76 -7.52 -6.36
N ASP A 25 2.93 -8.35 -5.76
CA ASP A 25 1.86 -7.86 -4.89
C ASP A 25 2.37 -7.77 -3.45
N LEU A 26 2.09 -6.64 -2.81
CA LEU A 26 2.53 -6.38 -1.44
C LEU A 26 1.34 -6.03 -0.58
N PHE A 27 1.30 -6.60 0.63
CA PHE A 27 0.26 -6.29 1.60
C PHE A 27 0.48 -4.87 2.13
N VAL A 28 -0.62 -4.14 2.32
CA VAL A 28 -0.56 -2.80 2.92
C VAL A 28 -1.65 -2.66 3.97
N HIS A 29 -1.28 -2.15 5.14
CA HIS A 29 -2.21 -1.87 6.22
C HIS A 29 -2.39 -0.36 6.34
N PHE A 30 -3.58 0.08 6.78
CA PHE A 30 -3.87 1.51 6.83
C PHE A 30 -2.88 2.28 7.72
N SER A 31 -2.32 1.62 8.72
CA SER A 31 -1.35 2.26 9.60
C SER A 31 -0.04 2.61 8.88
N GLU A 32 0.21 2.02 7.73
CA GLU A 32 1.41 2.30 6.95
C GLU A 32 1.21 3.40 5.92
N ILE A 33 -0.01 3.91 5.79
CA ILE A 33 -0.30 4.99 4.84
C ILE A 33 0.05 6.32 5.49
N GLN A 34 0.89 7.10 4.83
CA GLN A 34 1.31 8.41 5.31
C GLN A 34 0.29 9.47 4.89
N GLY A 35 0.19 10.52 5.68
CA GLY A 35 -0.63 11.66 5.34
C GLY A 35 -1.65 11.99 6.41
N ASP A 36 -2.32 13.12 6.23
CA ASP A 36 -3.36 13.61 7.13
C ASP A 36 -4.73 13.18 6.61
N GLY A 37 -5.66 12.99 7.54
CA GLY A 37 -7.02 12.68 7.16
C GLY A 37 -7.24 11.21 6.87
N PHE A 38 -7.99 10.91 5.84
CA PHE A 38 -8.35 9.55 5.51
C PHE A 38 -7.16 8.73 5.04
N LYS A 39 -6.89 7.66 5.75
CA LYS A 39 -5.83 6.73 5.38
C LYS A 39 -6.44 5.61 4.55
N THR A 40 -6.84 5.96 3.35
CA THR A 40 -7.45 5.02 2.43
C THR A 40 -6.83 5.17 1.04
N LEU A 41 -6.90 4.10 0.27
CA LEU A 41 -6.35 4.08 -1.07
C LEU A 41 -7.44 3.72 -2.06
N THR A 42 -7.33 4.27 -3.27
CA THR A 42 -8.27 4.00 -4.34
C THR A 42 -7.67 2.99 -5.29
N GLU A 43 -8.48 2.05 -5.76
CA GLU A 43 -8.03 1.05 -6.73
C GLU A 43 -7.43 1.75 -7.96
N GLY A 44 -6.22 1.32 -8.33
CA GLY A 44 -5.51 1.91 -9.46
C GLY A 44 -4.72 3.16 -9.14
N GLN A 45 -4.79 3.65 -7.91
CA GLN A 45 -4.07 4.85 -7.52
C GLN A 45 -2.57 4.60 -7.49
N SER A 46 -1.79 5.57 -7.98
CA SER A 46 -0.33 5.49 -7.92
C SER A 46 0.16 5.83 -6.52
N VAL A 47 1.12 5.06 -6.03
CA VAL A 47 1.68 5.27 -4.69
C VAL A 47 3.18 5.04 -4.71
N GLU A 48 3.86 5.61 -3.71
CA GLU A 48 5.24 5.28 -3.42
C GLU A 48 5.29 4.63 -2.05
N PHE A 49 6.23 3.72 -1.85
CA PHE A 49 6.28 2.97 -0.61
C PHE A 49 7.67 2.39 -0.39
N GLU A 50 7.90 1.92 0.84
CA GLU A 50 9.09 1.14 1.18
C GLU A 50 8.68 -0.32 1.24
N GLU A 51 9.48 -1.20 0.66
CA GLU A 51 9.21 -2.63 0.73
C GLU A 51 9.78 -3.17 2.04
N GLY A 52 8.94 -3.91 2.77
CA GLY A 52 9.35 -4.51 4.02
C GLY A 52 8.84 -5.92 4.14
N VAL A 53 9.11 -6.55 5.28
CA VAL A 53 8.65 -7.91 5.54
C VAL A 53 7.85 -7.88 6.84
N GLY A 54 6.59 -8.26 6.76
CA GLY A 54 5.72 -8.35 7.91
C GLY A 54 5.36 -9.79 8.24
N GLN A 55 4.42 -9.95 9.16
CA GLN A 55 3.99 -11.29 9.57
C GLN A 55 3.38 -12.09 8.43
N LYS A 56 2.81 -11.40 7.46
CA LYS A 56 2.16 -12.05 6.32
C LYS A 56 3.06 -12.13 5.09
N GLY A 57 4.34 -11.80 5.25
CA GLY A 57 5.29 -11.82 4.15
C GLY A 57 5.61 -10.42 3.66
N PRO A 58 6.00 -10.27 2.40
CA PRO A 58 6.36 -8.96 1.87
C PRO A 58 5.19 -7.98 2.01
N CYS A 59 5.51 -6.77 2.45
CA CYS A 59 4.48 -5.75 2.65
C CYS A 59 5.02 -4.37 2.26
N ALA A 60 4.09 -3.45 2.01
CA ALA A 60 4.42 -2.06 1.74
C ALA A 60 4.34 -1.27 3.03
N THR A 61 5.36 -0.47 3.30
CA THR A 61 5.41 0.40 4.47
C THR A 61 5.63 1.83 4.01
N GLN A 62 5.31 2.79 4.87
CA GLN A 62 5.50 4.21 4.57
C GLN A 62 4.89 4.59 3.21
N VAL A 63 3.66 4.16 3.00
CA VAL A 63 2.98 4.37 1.72
C VAL A 63 2.58 5.82 1.58
N VAL A 64 2.98 6.43 0.47
CA VAL A 64 2.66 7.83 0.17
C VAL A 64 1.78 7.86 -1.08
N PRO A 65 0.50 8.20 -0.95
CA PRO A 65 -0.38 8.32 -2.11
C PRO A 65 0.04 9.49 -2.98
N LYS A 66 -0.08 9.32 -4.26
CA LYS A 66 0.24 10.39 -5.23
C LYS A 66 -0.99 11.02 -5.83
#